data_c61638734336afc0d56f266a904db937
#
_entry.id   c61638734336afc0d56f266a904db937
#
_cell.length_a   1.000
_cell.length_b   1.000
_cell.length_c   1.000
_cell.angle_alpha   90.00
_cell.angle_beta   90.00
_cell.angle_gamma   90.00
#
_symmetry.space_group_name_H-M   'P 1'
#
loop_
_entity.id
_entity.type
_entity.pdbx_description
1 polymer ?
#
loop_
_entity_poly.entity_id
_entity_poly.type
_entity_poly.pdbx_seq_one_letter_code
_entity_poly.pdbx_strand_id
1 'polypeptide(L)'
;DGQDLTHQPIHRRARAGLSYLPQEASVFRRLSVSDNIRAVLELQVDGNGQPLAPNEIETRLKALLEELQISGIAQSMGQALSGGERRRVEIARALATSPRFILLDEPFAGVDPIAVIEIQRIIRYLKDRGIGVLITDHNVRETLGICDHATIINEGQVLAHGDPASIVDDPRVREVYLGEHFRM
;
A
#
# COMPACT_ATOMS: atom_id res chain seq x y z
N ASP A 1 7.79 -14.50 -8.83
CA ASP A 1 8.86 -15.49 -8.62
C ASP A 1 8.44 -16.91 -9.00
N GLY A 2 7.36 -17.09 -9.75
CA GLY A 2 6.92 -18.40 -10.26
C GLY A 2 6.22 -19.31 -9.22
N GLN A 3 6.09 -18.88 -7.96
CA GLN A 3 5.38 -19.65 -6.95
C GLN A 3 3.86 -19.44 -7.07
N ASP A 4 3.09 -20.49 -7.28
CA ASP A 4 1.63 -20.43 -7.24
C ASP A 4 1.13 -20.28 -5.80
N LEU A 5 0.39 -19.21 -5.54
CA LEU A 5 -0.21 -18.90 -4.23
C LEU A 5 -1.73 -19.07 -4.23
N THR A 6 -2.34 -19.54 -5.31
CA THR A 6 -3.80 -19.58 -5.53
C THR A 6 -4.54 -20.28 -4.38
N HIS A 7 -4.03 -21.42 -3.95
CA HIS A 7 -4.64 -22.24 -2.88
C HIS A 7 -3.99 -22.05 -1.50
N GLN A 8 -3.04 -21.11 -1.38
CA GLN A 8 -2.38 -20.87 -0.11
C GLN A 8 -3.26 -20.04 0.83
N PRO A 9 -3.34 -20.38 2.12
CA PRO A 9 -4.04 -19.56 3.10
C PRO A 9 -3.34 -18.21 3.28
N ILE A 10 -4.09 -17.19 3.73
CA ILE A 10 -3.63 -15.78 3.79
C ILE A 10 -2.30 -15.61 4.54
N HIS A 11 -2.11 -16.32 5.66
CA HIS A 11 -0.87 -16.24 6.43
C HIS A 11 0.36 -16.79 5.69
N ARG A 12 0.19 -17.76 4.79
CA ARG A 12 1.28 -18.25 3.93
C ARG A 12 1.58 -17.29 2.80
N ARG A 13 0.56 -16.65 2.24
CA ARG A 13 0.75 -15.58 1.24
C ARG A 13 1.52 -14.41 1.87
N ALA A 14 1.17 -14.00 3.09
CA ALA A 14 1.89 -12.97 3.83
C ALA A 14 3.36 -13.33 4.04
N ARG A 15 3.66 -14.57 4.48
CA ARG A 15 5.05 -15.06 4.64
C ARG A 15 5.81 -15.19 3.32
N ALA A 16 5.11 -15.33 2.20
CA ALA A 16 5.71 -15.30 0.85
C ALA A 16 6.03 -13.87 0.37
N GLY A 17 5.77 -12.85 1.20
CA GLY A 17 6.07 -11.45 0.93
C GLY A 17 4.92 -10.67 0.30
N LEU A 18 3.66 -11.15 0.41
CA LEU A 18 2.48 -10.43 -0.05
C LEU A 18 1.85 -9.68 1.12
N SER A 19 1.86 -8.35 1.08
CA SER A 19 1.19 -7.49 2.06
C SER A 19 -0.10 -6.91 1.49
N TYR A 20 -1.07 -6.61 2.35
CA TYR A 20 -2.35 -6.05 1.97
C TYR A 20 -2.68 -4.85 2.84
N LEU A 21 -3.04 -3.76 2.20
CA LEU A 21 -3.46 -2.52 2.83
C LEU A 21 -4.92 -2.24 2.44
N PRO A 22 -5.87 -2.52 3.35
CA PRO A 22 -7.31 -2.37 3.07
C PRO A 22 -7.71 -0.89 2.94
N GLN A 23 -8.87 -0.66 2.35
CA GLN A 23 -9.53 0.65 2.29
C GLN A 23 -9.83 1.17 3.71
N GLU A 24 -10.37 0.30 4.58
CA GLU A 24 -10.68 0.67 5.96
C GLU A 24 -9.43 0.78 6.83
N ALA A 25 -9.48 1.71 7.79
CA ALA A 25 -8.39 1.93 8.72
C ALA A 25 -8.04 0.68 9.54
N SER A 26 -6.81 0.21 9.42
CA SER A 26 -6.31 -1.02 10.02
C SER A 26 -5.43 -0.82 11.26
N VAL A 27 -5.19 0.44 11.70
CA VAL A 27 -4.39 0.72 12.89
C VAL A 27 -5.06 0.23 14.18
N PHE A 28 -4.28 -0.28 15.10
CA PHE A 28 -4.74 -0.57 16.46
C PHE A 28 -4.94 0.73 17.21
N ARG A 29 -6.19 1.15 17.35
CA ARG A 29 -6.58 2.48 17.87
C ARG A 29 -6.08 2.78 19.28
N ARG A 30 -5.92 1.72 20.13
CA ARG A 30 -5.51 1.80 21.53
C ARG A 30 -4.02 1.52 21.74
N LEU A 31 -3.24 1.39 20.68
CA LEU A 31 -1.79 1.29 20.74
C LEU A 31 -1.15 2.58 20.24
N SER A 32 0.06 2.86 20.73
CA SER A 32 0.89 3.94 20.18
C SER A 32 1.29 3.64 18.74
N VAL A 33 1.79 4.63 18.00
CA VAL A 33 2.37 4.44 16.67
C VAL A 33 3.52 3.42 16.72
N SER A 34 4.43 3.56 17.69
CA SER A 34 5.52 2.62 17.90
C SER A 34 5.01 1.20 18.15
N ASP A 35 4.02 1.03 19.03
CA ASP A 35 3.49 -0.29 19.36
C ASP A 35 2.71 -0.91 18.21
N ASN A 36 2.06 -0.11 17.37
CA ASN A 36 1.42 -0.58 16.14
C ASN A 36 2.41 -1.24 15.19
N ILE A 37 3.62 -0.67 15.04
CA ILE A 37 4.67 -1.20 14.16
C ILE A 37 5.38 -2.36 14.84
N ARG A 38 5.73 -2.20 16.14
CA ARG A 38 6.40 -3.23 16.95
C ARG A 38 5.64 -4.54 16.95
N ALA A 39 4.32 -4.51 17.15
CA ALA A 39 3.47 -5.70 17.16
C ALA A 39 3.59 -6.52 15.87
N VAL A 40 3.86 -5.87 14.73
CA VAL A 40 4.10 -6.57 13.46
C VAL A 40 5.53 -7.11 13.39
N LEU A 41 6.53 -6.34 13.86
CA LEU A 41 7.94 -6.76 13.86
C LEU A 41 8.16 -7.98 14.77
N GLU A 42 7.48 -8.07 15.93
CA GLU A 42 7.55 -9.20 16.85
C GLU A 42 7.06 -10.53 16.24
N LEU A 43 6.25 -10.46 15.20
CA LEU A 43 5.78 -11.63 14.46
C LEU A 43 6.72 -12.06 13.33
N GLN A 44 7.76 -11.27 13.06
CA GLN A 44 8.71 -11.59 11.99
C GLN A 44 9.79 -12.54 12.48
N VAL A 45 10.38 -13.23 11.52
CA VAL A 45 11.52 -14.14 11.76
C VAL A 45 12.74 -13.66 10.98
N ASP A 46 13.92 -14.03 11.46
CA ASP A 46 15.19 -13.83 10.76
C ASP A 46 15.37 -14.81 9.60
N GLY A 47 16.51 -14.72 8.90
CA GLY A 47 16.87 -15.62 7.79
C GLY A 47 17.00 -17.09 8.17
N ASN A 48 17.07 -17.40 9.47
CA ASN A 48 17.15 -18.76 10.03
C ASN A 48 15.78 -19.27 10.53
N GLY A 49 14.73 -18.47 10.38
CA GLY A 49 13.38 -18.79 10.86
C GLY A 49 13.19 -18.60 12.37
N GLN A 50 14.12 -17.90 13.06
CA GLN A 50 14.01 -17.56 14.48
C GLN A 50 13.34 -16.21 14.66
N PRO A 51 12.58 -15.98 15.74
CA PRO A 51 12.02 -14.65 16.07
C PRO A 51 13.13 -13.60 16.07
N LEU A 52 12.81 -12.39 15.59
CA LEU A 52 13.74 -11.26 15.60
C LEU A 52 14.21 -10.96 17.02
N ALA A 53 15.51 -10.69 17.19
CA ALA A 53 16.06 -10.25 18.47
C ALA A 53 15.51 -8.87 18.87
N PRO A 54 15.34 -8.56 20.17
CA PRO A 54 14.80 -7.29 20.63
C PRO A 54 15.54 -6.05 20.09
N ASN A 55 16.85 -6.09 20.01
CA ASN A 55 17.67 -5.02 19.46
C ASN A 55 17.44 -4.83 17.94
N GLU A 56 17.17 -5.88 17.21
CA GLU A 56 16.85 -5.81 15.79
C GLU A 56 15.45 -5.21 15.57
N ILE A 57 14.47 -5.58 16.41
CA ILE A 57 13.13 -4.99 16.42
C ILE A 57 13.23 -3.48 16.61
N GLU A 58 13.98 -3.01 17.63
CA GLU A 58 14.16 -1.57 17.89
C GLU A 58 14.85 -0.84 16.73
N THR A 59 15.84 -1.47 16.11
CA THR A 59 16.55 -0.90 14.96
C THR A 59 15.62 -0.73 13.76
N ARG A 60 14.84 -1.77 13.44
CA ARG A 60 13.87 -1.74 12.33
C ARG A 60 12.72 -0.77 12.63
N LEU A 61 12.23 -0.74 13.87
CA LEU A 61 11.20 0.21 14.30
C LEU A 61 11.65 1.65 14.08
N LYS A 62 12.85 2.00 14.57
CA LYS A 62 13.40 3.34 14.42
C LYS A 62 13.56 3.72 12.95
N ALA A 63 14.09 2.83 12.14
CA ALA A 63 14.24 3.04 10.70
C ALA A 63 12.89 3.32 10.02
N LEU A 64 11.84 2.54 10.31
CA LEU A 64 10.50 2.73 9.74
C LEU A 64 9.85 4.05 10.19
N LEU A 65 10.04 4.45 11.45
CA LEU A 65 9.55 5.72 11.96
C LEU A 65 10.19 6.92 11.26
N GLU A 66 11.50 6.87 11.04
CA GLU A 66 12.26 7.91 10.33
C GLU A 66 11.88 7.95 8.85
N GLU A 67 11.85 6.80 8.21
CA GLU A 67 11.57 6.61 6.79
C GLU A 67 10.18 7.15 6.38
N LEU A 68 9.16 6.89 7.21
CA LEU A 68 7.79 7.37 6.98
C LEU A 68 7.52 8.74 7.61
N GLN A 69 8.54 9.40 8.18
CA GLN A 69 8.44 10.71 8.81
C GLN A 69 7.37 10.78 9.93
N ILE A 70 7.30 9.72 10.74
CA ILE A 70 6.36 9.59 11.86
C ILE A 70 7.05 9.49 13.23
N SER A 71 8.36 9.78 13.29
CA SER A 71 9.12 9.77 14.55
C SER A 71 8.55 10.76 15.58
N GLY A 72 8.10 11.94 15.13
CA GLY A 72 7.53 12.97 16.02
C GLY A 72 6.22 12.56 16.67
N ILE A 73 5.52 11.56 16.14
CA ILE A 73 4.24 11.05 16.67
C ILE A 73 4.35 9.61 17.18
N ALA A 74 5.57 9.11 17.39
CA ALA A 74 5.84 7.72 17.78
C ALA A 74 5.06 7.27 19.03
N GLN A 75 4.80 8.18 19.98
CA GLN A 75 4.06 7.92 21.21
C GLN A 75 2.56 8.28 21.11
N SER A 76 2.11 8.85 19.99
CA SER A 76 0.70 9.18 19.78
C SER A 76 -0.13 7.91 19.65
N MET A 77 -1.33 7.92 20.23
CA MET A 77 -2.26 6.79 20.14
C MET A 77 -2.89 6.72 18.73
N GLY A 78 -3.12 5.52 18.21
CA GLY A 78 -3.71 5.32 16.89
C GLY A 78 -5.05 6.04 16.66
N GLN A 79 -5.85 6.23 17.72
CA GLN A 79 -7.12 6.96 17.65
C GLN A 79 -6.96 8.48 17.48
N ALA A 80 -5.80 9.04 17.82
CA ALA A 80 -5.53 10.48 17.75
C ALA A 80 -4.92 10.92 16.41
N LEU A 81 -4.62 9.99 15.52
CA LEU A 81 -3.96 10.25 14.25
C LEU A 81 -4.91 10.90 13.23
N SER A 82 -4.41 11.89 12.52
CA SER A 82 -5.01 12.39 11.28
C SER A 82 -5.06 11.31 10.20
N GLY A 83 -5.83 11.52 9.14
CA GLY A 83 -5.93 10.56 8.02
C GLY A 83 -4.57 10.25 7.39
N GLY A 84 -3.77 11.27 7.09
CA GLY A 84 -2.43 11.11 6.49
C GLY A 84 -1.44 10.43 7.44
N GLU A 85 -1.41 10.80 8.72
CA GLU A 85 -0.57 10.13 9.73
C GLU A 85 -0.94 8.66 9.88
N ARG A 86 -2.23 8.36 9.96
CA ARG A 86 -2.75 6.99 10.02
C ARG A 86 -2.29 6.17 8.83
N ARG A 87 -2.41 6.73 7.62
CA ARG A 87 -1.99 6.04 6.39
C ARG A 87 -0.49 5.73 6.40
N ARG A 88 0.35 6.66 6.85
CA ARG A 88 1.79 6.42 7.01
C ARG A 88 2.10 5.30 8.02
N VAL A 89 1.36 5.25 9.14
CA VAL A 89 1.51 4.15 10.12
C VAL A 89 1.08 2.80 9.54
N GLU A 90 -0.01 2.75 8.78
CA GLU A 90 -0.46 1.51 8.10
C GLU A 90 0.59 1.01 7.10
N ILE A 91 1.20 1.92 6.35
CA ILE A 91 2.28 1.58 5.41
C ILE A 91 3.53 1.13 6.16
N ALA A 92 3.91 1.79 7.28
CA ALA A 92 5.01 1.34 8.13
C ALA A 92 4.79 -0.09 8.64
N ARG A 93 3.56 -0.43 9.04
CA ARG A 93 3.18 -1.79 9.43
C ARG A 93 3.29 -2.77 8.27
N ALA A 94 2.87 -2.38 7.08
CA ALA A 94 3.02 -3.22 5.89
C ALA A 94 4.51 -3.45 5.58
N LEU A 95 5.35 -2.41 5.62
CA LEU A 95 6.79 -2.50 5.41
C LEU A 95 7.52 -3.32 6.48
N ALA A 96 7.01 -3.35 7.72
CA ALA A 96 7.55 -4.16 8.80
C ALA A 96 7.59 -5.66 8.47
N THR A 97 6.74 -6.13 7.54
CA THR A 97 6.74 -7.52 7.04
C THR A 97 7.80 -7.77 5.97
N SER A 98 8.60 -6.76 5.58
CA SER A 98 9.56 -6.82 4.47
C SER A 98 8.92 -7.36 3.18
N PRO A 99 7.83 -6.76 2.69
CA PRO A 99 7.06 -7.29 1.59
C PRO A 99 7.81 -7.20 0.26
N ARG A 100 7.55 -8.15 -0.62
CA ARG A 100 7.99 -8.13 -2.03
C ARG A 100 6.93 -7.53 -2.93
N PHE A 101 5.67 -7.55 -2.45
CA PHE A 101 4.50 -7.07 -3.18
C PHE A 101 3.44 -6.54 -2.21
N ILE A 102 2.84 -5.39 -2.51
CA ILE A 102 1.78 -4.78 -1.71
C ILE A 102 0.53 -4.58 -2.57
N LEU A 103 -0.61 -5.00 -2.03
CA LEU A 103 -1.93 -4.67 -2.58
C LEU A 103 -2.50 -3.48 -1.82
N LEU A 104 -2.88 -2.44 -2.55
CA LEU A 104 -3.52 -1.23 -2.04
C LEU A 104 -4.97 -1.20 -2.54
N ASP A 105 -5.90 -1.28 -1.61
CA ASP A 105 -7.32 -1.29 -1.92
C ASP A 105 -7.89 0.11 -1.72
N GLU A 106 -8.37 0.73 -2.80
CA GLU A 106 -8.91 2.09 -2.87
C GLU A 106 -8.11 3.14 -2.07
N PRO A 107 -6.78 3.28 -2.31
CA PRO A 107 -5.94 4.17 -1.51
C PRO A 107 -6.32 5.65 -1.63
N PHE A 108 -7.04 6.05 -2.67
CA PHE A 108 -7.46 7.44 -2.92
C PHE A 108 -8.92 7.71 -2.52
N ALA A 109 -9.66 6.71 -2.04
CA ALA A 109 -11.06 6.88 -1.70
C ALA A 109 -11.25 7.80 -0.48
N GLY A 110 -12.05 8.86 -0.67
CA GLY A 110 -12.44 9.76 0.42
C GLY A 110 -11.30 10.57 1.05
N VAL A 111 -10.17 10.74 0.35
CA VAL A 111 -9.04 11.56 0.81
C VAL A 111 -9.03 12.93 0.12
N ASP A 112 -8.49 13.93 0.84
CA ASP A 112 -8.30 15.26 0.27
C ASP A 112 -7.12 15.31 -0.72
N PRO A 113 -7.04 16.36 -1.60
CA PRO A 113 -6.01 16.44 -2.63
C PRO A 113 -4.56 16.46 -2.09
N ILE A 114 -4.33 16.97 -0.87
CA ILE A 114 -3.00 16.99 -0.25
C ILE A 114 -2.61 15.57 0.15
N ALA A 115 -3.54 14.83 0.75
CA ALA A 115 -3.32 13.44 1.12
C ALA A 115 -3.11 12.53 -0.11
N VAL A 116 -3.78 12.79 -1.24
CA VAL A 116 -3.52 12.11 -2.52
C VAL A 116 -2.06 12.25 -2.92
N ILE A 117 -1.50 13.46 -2.90
CA ILE A 117 -0.09 13.72 -3.25
C ILE A 117 0.85 12.92 -2.32
N GLU A 118 0.56 12.89 -1.02
CA GLU A 118 1.35 12.12 -0.05
C GLU A 118 1.31 10.62 -0.34
N ILE A 119 0.12 10.07 -0.60
CA ILE A 119 -0.05 8.65 -0.95
C ILE A 119 0.71 8.33 -2.24
N GLN A 120 0.61 9.16 -3.27
CA GLN A 120 1.35 8.99 -4.51
C GLN A 120 2.88 9.00 -4.30
N ARG A 121 3.39 9.87 -3.41
CA ARG A 121 4.83 9.87 -3.03
C ARG A 121 5.24 8.55 -2.38
N ILE A 122 4.41 8.04 -1.48
CA ILE A 122 4.66 6.76 -0.81
C ILE A 122 4.65 5.61 -1.82
N ILE A 123 3.72 5.59 -2.76
CA ILE A 123 3.65 4.55 -3.80
C ILE A 123 4.91 4.58 -4.67
N ARG A 124 5.36 5.77 -5.11
CA ARG A 124 6.62 5.90 -5.85
C ARG A 124 7.81 5.40 -5.03
N TYR A 125 7.87 5.79 -3.77
CA TYR A 125 8.89 5.32 -2.85
C TYR A 125 8.93 3.78 -2.70
N LEU A 126 7.77 3.11 -2.59
CA LEU A 126 7.68 1.64 -2.57
C LEU A 126 8.23 1.03 -3.87
N LYS A 127 7.87 1.61 -5.02
CA LYS A 127 8.36 1.21 -6.33
C LYS A 127 9.88 1.36 -6.44
N ASP A 128 10.44 2.50 -5.99
CA ASP A 128 11.89 2.78 -6.02
C ASP A 128 12.68 1.78 -5.16
N ARG A 129 12.06 1.20 -4.16
CA ARG A 129 12.60 0.08 -3.36
C ARG A 129 12.47 -1.30 -4.01
N GLY A 130 11.95 -1.38 -5.21
CA GLY A 130 11.73 -2.64 -5.92
C GLY A 130 10.55 -3.46 -5.40
N ILE A 131 9.64 -2.84 -4.62
CA ILE A 131 8.41 -3.47 -4.14
C ILE A 131 7.37 -3.37 -5.24
N GLY A 132 6.80 -4.50 -5.67
CA GLY A 132 5.66 -4.51 -6.58
C GLY A 132 4.42 -3.93 -5.91
N VAL A 133 3.67 -3.07 -6.62
CA VAL A 133 2.44 -2.47 -6.08
C VAL A 133 1.29 -2.76 -7.02
N LEU A 134 0.21 -3.34 -6.50
CA LEU A 134 -1.07 -3.44 -7.17
C LEU A 134 -2.07 -2.49 -6.49
N ILE A 135 -2.73 -1.66 -7.28
CA ILE A 135 -3.73 -0.71 -6.82
C ILE A 135 -5.07 -1.08 -7.44
N THR A 136 -6.11 -1.16 -6.62
CA THR A 136 -7.50 -1.14 -7.06
C THR A 136 -8.08 0.21 -6.65
N ASP A 137 -8.58 1.00 -7.60
CA ASP A 137 -9.21 2.31 -7.29
C ASP A 137 -10.13 2.72 -8.43
N HIS A 138 -11.13 3.51 -8.11
CA HIS A 138 -12.03 4.12 -9.07
C HIS A 138 -11.60 5.57 -9.44
N ASN A 139 -10.62 6.16 -8.75
CA ASN A 139 -10.04 7.46 -9.07
C ASN A 139 -9.01 7.32 -10.20
N VAL A 140 -9.50 7.35 -11.42
CA VAL A 140 -8.71 7.04 -12.63
C VAL A 140 -7.51 7.97 -12.79
N ARG A 141 -7.70 9.28 -12.63
CA ARG A 141 -6.65 10.28 -12.82
C ARG A 141 -5.46 10.04 -11.90
N GLU A 142 -5.76 9.87 -10.61
CA GLU A 142 -4.76 9.66 -9.55
C GLU A 142 -4.01 8.35 -9.74
N THR A 143 -4.74 7.30 -10.16
CA THR A 143 -4.19 5.95 -10.37
C THR A 143 -3.36 5.88 -11.64
N LEU A 144 -3.88 6.33 -12.79
CA LEU A 144 -3.14 6.32 -14.05
C LEU A 144 -1.89 7.21 -14.00
N GLY A 145 -1.91 8.28 -13.18
CA GLY A 145 -0.76 9.18 -13.00
C GLY A 145 0.45 8.55 -12.30
N ILE A 146 0.33 7.33 -11.74
CA ILE A 146 1.41 6.68 -10.97
C ILE A 146 1.68 5.24 -11.35
N CYS A 147 0.83 4.59 -12.12
CA CYS A 147 1.01 3.20 -12.51
C CYS A 147 1.80 3.07 -13.83
N ASP A 148 2.50 1.95 -14.00
CA ASP A 148 3.20 1.62 -15.25
C ASP A 148 2.25 0.93 -16.22
N HIS A 149 1.30 0.14 -15.70
CA HIS A 149 0.28 -0.57 -16.44
C HIS A 149 -1.05 -0.47 -15.70
N ALA A 150 -2.15 -0.43 -16.46
CA ALA A 150 -3.50 -0.44 -15.91
C ALA A 150 -4.36 -1.49 -16.62
N THR A 151 -5.38 -1.93 -15.91
CA THR A 151 -6.43 -2.80 -16.44
C THR A 151 -7.77 -2.20 -16.06
N ILE A 152 -8.59 -1.88 -17.02
CA ILE A 152 -9.97 -1.44 -16.80
C ILE A 152 -10.88 -2.67 -16.85
N ILE A 153 -11.64 -2.84 -15.75
CA ILE A 153 -12.64 -3.90 -15.62
C ILE A 153 -14.03 -3.27 -15.68
N ASN A 154 -14.89 -3.77 -16.55
CA ASN A 154 -16.28 -3.39 -16.66
C ASN A 154 -17.16 -4.63 -16.76
N GLU A 155 -18.26 -4.69 -16.00
CA GLU A 155 -19.20 -5.83 -15.98
C GLU A 155 -18.52 -7.21 -15.81
N GLY A 156 -17.45 -7.27 -15.00
CA GLY A 156 -16.71 -8.50 -14.74
C GLY A 156 -15.77 -8.94 -15.85
N GLN A 157 -15.59 -8.11 -16.90
CA GLN A 157 -14.70 -8.39 -18.03
C GLN A 157 -13.59 -7.33 -18.13
N VAL A 158 -12.44 -7.73 -18.68
CA VAL A 158 -11.36 -6.79 -19.00
C VAL A 158 -11.76 -6.00 -20.24
N LEU A 159 -12.01 -4.70 -20.07
CA LEU A 159 -12.33 -3.78 -21.14
C LEU A 159 -11.07 -3.33 -21.91
N ALA A 160 -10.01 -2.99 -21.18
CA ALA A 160 -8.72 -2.57 -21.72
C ALA A 160 -7.58 -2.93 -20.77
N HIS A 161 -6.38 -3.12 -21.32
CA HIS A 161 -5.15 -3.36 -20.58
C HIS A 161 -3.98 -2.76 -21.34
N GLY A 162 -3.09 -2.04 -20.64
CA GLY A 162 -1.92 -1.41 -21.25
C GLY A 162 -1.28 -0.35 -20.37
N ASP A 163 -0.41 0.44 -20.95
CA ASP A 163 0.13 1.64 -20.30
C ASP A 163 -0.96 2.73 -20.18
N PRO A 164 -0.78 3.71 -19.26
CA PRO A 164 -1.77 4.75 -19.02
C PRO A 164 -2.20 5.53 -20.26
N ALA A 165 -1.28 5.83 -21.20
CA ALA A 165 -1.60 6.58 -22.40
C ALA A 165 -2.52 5.77 -23.31
N SER A 166 -2.20 4.50 -23.55
CA SER A 166 -3.03 3.57 -24.32
C SER A 166 -4.43 3.40 -23.73
N ILE A 167 -4.56 3.38 -22.40
CA ILE A 167 -5.85 3.29 -21.71
C ILE A 167 -6.68 4.56 -21.93
N VAL A 168 -6.08 5.74 -21.82
CA VAL A 168 -6.79 7.03 -21.99
C VAL A 168 -7.23 7.25 -23.44
N ASP A 169 -6.49 6.71 -24.41
CA ASP A 169 -6.78 6.85 -25.83
C ASP A 169 -7.74 5.77 -26.37
N ASP A 170 -8.06 4.73 -25.58
CA ASP A 170 -9.01 3.67 -26.01
C ASP A 170 -10.44 4.26 -26.08
N PRO A 171 -11.07 4.25 -27.28
CA PRO A 171 -12.42 4.80 -27.44
C PRO A 171 -13.48 4.14 -26.56
N ARG A 172 -13.35 2.83 -26.30
CA ARG A 172 -14.28 2.05 -25.46
C ARG A 172 -14.16 2.48 -23.98
N VAL A 173 -12.93 2.75 -23.53
CA VAL A 173 -12.69 3.26 -22.18
C VAL A 173 -13.26 4.67 -22.01
N ARG A 174 -13.11 5.52 -23.04
CA ARG A 174 -13.70 6.87 -23.04
C ARG A 174 -15.21 6.83 -23.00
N GLU A 175 -15.82 6.01 -23.83
CA GLU A 175 -17.29 5.89 -23.92
C GLU A 175 -17.91 5.37 -22.61
N VAL A 176 -17.32 4.32 -22.02
CA VAL A 176 -17.94 3.58 -20.92
C VAL A 176 -17.53 4.14 -19.55
N TYR A 177 -16.30 4.68 -19.41
CA TYR A 177 -15.71 4.93 -18.10
C TYR A 177 -15.20 6.36 -17.89
N LEU A 178 -14.51 6.97 -18.85
CA LEU A 178 -13.86 8.26 -18.68
C LEU A 178 -14.75 9.47 -19.05
N GLY A 179 -15.64 9.29 -20.01
CA GLY A 179 -16.37 10.38 -20.66
C GLY A 179 -15.53 11.13 -21.71
N GLU A 180 -16.20 11.79 -22.64
CA GLU A 180 -15.56 12.45 -23.80
C GLU A 180 -14.60 13.60 -23.43
N HIS A 181 -14.80 14.22 -22.28
CA HIS A 181 -14.03 15.40 -21.84
C HIS A 181 -12.90 15.07 -20.85
N PHE A 182 -12.63 13.79 -20.57
CA PHE A 182 -11.57 13.40 -19.68
C PHE A 182 -10.19 13.84 -20.19
N ARG A 183 -9.43 14.50 -19.31
CA ARG A 183 -8.02 14.90 -19.53
C ARG A 183 -7.19 14.49 -18.31
N MET A 184 -6.02 13.91 -18.55
CA MET A 184 -5.01 13.63 -17.55
C MET A 184 -4.40 14.91 -16.99
#